data_d93447f2346218f10b9d9de95a3897a5
#
_entry.id   d93447f2346218f10b9d9de95a3897a5
#
_cell.length_a   1.000
_cell.length_b   1.000
_cell.length_c   1.000
_cell.angle_alpha   90.00
_cell.angle_beta   90.00
_cell.angle_gamma   90.00
#
_symmetry.space_group_name_H-M   'P 1'
#
loop_
_entity.id
_entity.type
_entity.pdbx_description
1 polymer ?
#
loop_
_entity_poly.entity_id
_entity_poly.type
_entity_poly.pdbx_seq_one_letter_code
_entity_poly.pdbx_strand_id
1 'polypeptide(L)'
;MVKAIWDDAGTLLESVLEDVRQLHHQPNVIHVDSETLRAMAEQHGIRTVYGNLVFSTNVRNRSAALTVYIGSPRVMDYDALSDRQRELVKEAPETVEKVQRYLKRTPLICVEKIMGNNDEFTPKCTMYVSLQRKDCVRLAYMLDVLLFDKSRGMASGSPELYLIFIPEWHEKDRQILVFPEIGVTYVLGSDYFGEAKKGFLRMAMWYAKQRGMLGVHAGAKIVRARSPDGRLRRYSMLLFGLSATGKTTHTCHHHGLNPEDGEGIEIVQDDVVFLKMDGSALGTENGFFLKTDIDPINQPLIWNAATKRNAVFENVMVDYTGAVDFLDDTLTGNGRGVFPRSDLEQSYLSPSINLPPLSELDGMVIIFITRRNTVVPIISRLTVEQAAATFMLGESIETAASDPRRIGESVRVVGTNPFIVGDPVEEGVWFYNFLRLNRDKVQCYLLNTGGIGEVMVKNGYKVYVKQRVTRVEIRETAAIIRGILRGTI
;
A
#
# COMPACT_ATOMS: atom_id res chain seq x y z
N MET A 1 19.21 -9.95 -29.24
CA MET A 1 17.79 -10.25 -28.92
C MET A 1 17.19 -9.20 -27.99
N VAL A 2 17.82 -8.83 -26.87
CA VAL A 2 17.34 -7.75 -25.95
C VAL A 2 17.19 -6.41 -26.67
N LYS A 3 18.14 -6.01 -27.53
CA LYS A 3 18.08 -4.76 -28.28
C LYS A 3 16.89 -4.67 -29.23
N ALA A 4 16.49 -5.78 -29.86
CA ALA A 4 15.35 -5.83 -30.79
C ALA A 4 13.98 -5.72 -30.08
N ILE A 5 13.85 -6.16 -28.81
CA ILE A 5 12.63 -6.01 -28.04
C ILE A 5 12.40 -4.52 -27.68
N TRP A 6 13.47 -3.73 -27.58
CA TRP A 6 13.41 -2.32 -27.22
C TRP A 6 13.17 -1.38 -28.40
N ASP A 7 13.60 -1.75 -29.59
CA ASP A 7 13.37 -0.95 -30.79
C ASP A 7 11.87 -0.86 -31.15
N ASP A 8 11.06 -1.86 -30.71
CA ASP A 8 9.61 -1.90 -30.90
C ASP A 8 8.80 -1.38 -29.68
N ALA A 9 9.42 -1.14 -28.53
CA ALA A 9 8.72 -0.75 -27.31
C ALA A 9 7.97 0.58 -27.48
N GLY A 10 8.53 1.54 -28.21
CA GLY A 10 7.88 2.83 -28.46
C GLY A 10 6.54 2.69 -29.16
N THR A 11 6.48 1.91 -30.25
CA THR A 11 5.26 1.65 -31.00
C THR A 11 4.20 0.91 -30.15
N LEU A 12 4.63 -0.04 -29.31
CA LEU A 12 3.73 -0.74 -28.39
C LEU A 12 3.14 0.21 -27.35
N LEU A 13 3.96 1.07 -26.74
CA LEU A 13 3.52 2.04 -25.75
C LEU A 13 2.53 3.04 -26.34
N GLU A 14 2.80 3.56 -27.55
CA GLU A 14 1.90 4.47 -28.26
C GLU A 14 0.55 3.79 -28.54
N SER A 15 0.56 2.56 -29.07
CA SER A 15 -0.66 1.79 -29.32
C SER A 15 -1.48 1.55 -28.05
N VAL A 16 -0.83 1.19 -26.92
CA VAL A 16 -1.49 0.98 -25.64
C VAL A 16 -2.15 2.27 -25.15
N LEU A 17 -1.44 3.39 -25.19
CA LEU A 17 -1.96 4.68 -24.70
C LEU A 17 -3.11 5.19 -25.55
N GLU A 18 -3.02 5.06 -26.86
CA GLU A 18 -4.09 5.46 -27.78
C GLU A 18 -5.36 4.65 -27.54
N ASP A 19 -5.25 3.32 -27.47
CA ASP A 19 -6.38 2.43 -27.25
C ASP A 19 -7.09 2.73 -25.91
N VAL A 20 -6.31 2.90 -24.83
CA VAL A 20 -6.87 3.18 -23.50
C VAL A 20 -7.59 4.54 -23.45
N ARG A 21 -7.08 5.57 -24.14
CA ARG A 21 -7.75 6.87 -24.25
C ARG A 21 -9.06 6.77 -25.02
N GLN A 22 -9.11 5.92 -26.04
CA GLN A 22 -10.33 5.69 -26.82
C GLN A 22 -11.40 4.93 -26.05
N LEU A 23 -11.03 4.09 -25.06
CA LEU A 23 -11.98 3.33 -24.26
C LEU A 23 -13.06 4.20 -23.62
N HIS A 24 -12.70 5.41 -23.17
CA HIS A 24 -13.62 6.31 -22.48
C HIS A 24 -14.90 6.61 -23.27
N HIS A 25 -14.82 6.59 -24.60
CA HIS A 25 -15.91 6.94 -25.50
C HIS A 25 -16.56 5.73 -26.16
N GLN A 26 -16.15 4.51 -25.80
CA GLN A 26 -16.73 3.31 -26.41
C GLN A 26 -18.14 3.01 -25.86
N PRO A 27 -19.07 2.54 -26.71
CA PRO A 27 -20.47 2.33 -26.31
C PRO A 27 -20.67 1.18 -25.30
N ASN A 28 -19.69 0.31 -25.14
CA ASN A 28 -19.69 -0.79 -24.17
C ASN A 28 -19.11 -0.38 -22.80
N VAL A 29 -18.74 0.88 -22.61
CA VAL A 29 -18.25 1.44 -21.33
C VAL A 29 -19.35 2.24 -20.66
N ILE A 30 -19.72 1.85 -19.44
CA ILE A 30 -20.68 2.60 -18.62
C ILE A 30 -19.95 3.47 -17.60
N HIS A 31 -20.46 4.69 -17.43
CA HIS A 31 -20.00 5.65 -16.43
C HIS A 31 -21.13 5.83 -15.42
N VAL A 32 -20.81 5.66 -14.15
CA VAL A 32 -21.79 5.75 -13.06
C VAL A 32 -21.28 6.63 -11.93
N ASP A 33 -22.19 7.22 -11.19
CA ASP A 33 -21.87 7.92 -9.94
C ASP A 33 -21.64 6.93 -8.78
N SER A 34 -21.15 7.44 -7.66
CA SER A 34 -20.84 6.64 -6.47
C SER A 34 -22.07 5.94 -5.89
N GLU A 35 -23.26 6.56 -5.95
CA GLU A 35 -24.50 5.97 -5.42
C GLU A 35 -24.95 4.78 -6.26
N THR A 36 -24.97 4.94 -7.58
CA THR A 36 -25.27 3.86 -8.53
C THR A 36 -24.26 2.72 -8.41
N LEU A 37 -22.97 3.06 -8.30
CA LEU A 37 -21.90 2.08 -8.15
C LEU A 37 -22.07 1.24 -6.88
N ARG A 38 -22.42 1.89 -5.77
CA ARG A 38 -22.74 1.22 -4.51
C ARG A 38 -23.94 0.29 -4.68
N ALA A 39 -25.03 0.77 -5.26
CA ALA A 39 -26.24 -0.02 -5.49
C ALA A 39 -25.96 -1.27 -6.35
N MET A 40 -25.12 -1.15 -7.37
CA MET A 40 -24.66 -2.29 -8.19
C MET A 40 -23.85 -3.28 -7.35
N ALA A 41 -22.92 -2.80 -6.52
CA ALA A 41 -22.10 -3.66 -5.66
C ALA A 41 -22.93 -4.39 -4.59
N GLU A 42 -23.92 -3.72 -3.99
CA GLU A 42 -24.83 -4.29 -2.98
C GLU A 42 -25.60 -5.52 -3.47
N GLN A 43 -25.81 -5.66 -4.79
CA GLN A 43 -26.48 -6.84 -5.37
C GLN A 43 -25.64 -8.12 -5.32
N HIS A 44 -24.33 -7.99 -5.12
CA HIS A 44 -23.38 -9.11 -5.20
C HIS A 44 -22.64 -9.37 -3.89
N GLY A 45 -22.71 -8.47 -2.92
CA GLY A 45 -22.06 -8.59 -1.63
C GLY A 45 -22.95 -9.22 -0.55
N ILE A 46 -22.32 -9.91 0.40
CA ILE A 46 -22.98 -10.37 1.62
C ILE A 46 -23.04 -9.19 2.59
N ARG A 47 -24.25 -8.83 3.03
CA ARG A 47 -24.44 -7.77 4.02
C ARG A 47 -24.24 -8.32 5.44
N THR A 48 -23.40 -7.66 6.22
CA THR A 48 -23.13 -8.04 7.61
C THR A 48 -24.11 -7.37 8.58
N VAL A 49 -24.06 -7.76 9.86
CA VAL A 49 -24.81 -7.12 10.95
C VAL A 49 -24.47 -5.63 11.12
N TYR A 50 -23.32 -5.19 10.67
CA TYR A 50 -22.91 -3.77 10.67
C TYR A 50 -23.42 -2.99 9.46
N GLY A 51 -24.09 -3.68 8.50
CA GLY A 51 -24.60 -3.09 7.27
C GLY A 51 -23.54 -2.85 6.18
N ASN A 52 -22.30 -3.25 6.42
CA ASN A 52 -21.23 -3.24 5.41
C ASN A 52 -21.28 -4.50 4.52
N LEU A 53 -20.42 -4.55 3.50
CA LEU A 53 -20.45 -5.58 2.46
C LEU A 53 -19.18 -6.43 2.50
N VAL A 54 -19.36 -7.73 2.33
CA VAL A 54 -18.28 -8.71 2.19
C VAL A 54 -18.41 -9.44 0.86
N PHE A 55 -17.28 -9.60 0.17
CA PHE A 55 -17.18 -10.31 -1.10
C PHE A 55 -16.14 -11.42 -1.00
N SER A 56 -16.35 -12.48 -1.77
CA SER A 56 -15.33 -13.53 -1.98
C SER A 56 -14.60 -13.29 -3.28
N THR A 57 -13.29 -13.56 -3.29
CA THR A 57 -12.44 -13.43 -4.48
C THR A 57 -11.85 -14.77 -4.88
N ASN A 58 -11.58 -14.95 -6.18
CA ASN A 58 -10.86 -16.13 -6.66
C ASN A 58 -9.36 -15.99 -6.40
N VAL A 59 -8.84 -14.78 -6.46
CA VAL A 59 -7.44 -14.46 -6.22
C VAL A 59 -7.32 -13.70 -4.89
N ARG A 60 -6.53 -14.25 -3.97
CA ARG A 60 -6.44 -13.75 -2.60
C ARG A 60 -5.17 -12.97 -2.29
N ASN A 61 -4.22 -12.94 -3.21
CA ASN A 61 -2.92 -12.29 -3.07
C ASN A 61 -2.51 -11.60 -4.35
N ARG A 62 -1.54 -10.69 -4.26
CA ARG A 62 -0.94 -10.08 -5.45
C ARG A 62 -0.20 -11.11 -6.30
N SER A 63 -0.20 -10.87 -7.60
CA SER A 63 0.53 -11.69 -8.58
C SER A 63 1.94 -11.13 -8.83
N ALA A 64 2.73 -10.92 -7.76
CA ALA A 64 4.04 -10.27 -7.85
C ALA A 64 5.01 -10.99 -8.81
N ALA A 65 5.04 -12.33 -8.80
CA ALA A 65 5.88 -13.13 -9.69
C ALA A 65 5.45 -13.07 -11.17
N LEU A 66 4.24 -12.59 -11.44
CA LEU A 66 3.65 -12.47 -12.78
C LEU A 66 3.45 -10.98 -13.16
N THR A 67 4.03 -10.08 -12.40
CA THR A 67 4.04 -8.64 -12.69
C THR A 67 5.31 -8.31 -13.48
N VAL A 68 5.14 -7.68 -14.63
CA VAL A 68 6.25 -7.22 -15.47
C VAL A 68 6.09 -5.75 -15.80
N TYR A 69 7.22 -5.05 -15.82
CA TYR A 69 7.32 -3.67 -16.27
C TYR A 69 7.76 -3.67 -17.72
N ILE A 70 7.09 -2.89 -18.56
CA ILE A 70 7.37 -2.81 -20.00
C ILE A 70 7.61 -1.34 -20.34
N GLY A 71 8.76 -1.07 -20.96
CA GLY A 71 9.20 0.26 -21.31
C GLY A 71 10.72 0.32 -21.51
N SER A 72 11.31 1.49 -21.36
CA SER A 72 12.74 1.69 -21.50
C SER A 72 13.55 1.00 -20.39
N PRO A 73 14.88 0.90 -20.51
CA PRO A 73 15.75 0.38 -19.45
C PRO A 73 15.64 1.13 -18.10
N ARG A 74 15.04 2.31 -18.08
CA ARG A 74 14.77 3.04 -16.81
C ARG A 74 13.70 2.40 -15.96
N VAL A 75 12.78 1.64 -16.55
CA VAL A 75 11.64 1.01 -15.84
C VAL A 75 11.81 -0.49 -15.67
N MET A 76 12.67 -1.12 -16.47
CA MET A 76 12.86 -2.56 -16.45
C MET A 76 14.35 -2.94 -16.56
N ASP A 77 14.81 -3.71 -15.58
CA ASP A 77 16.07 -4.47 -15.68
C ASP A 77 15.73 -5.89 -16.19
N TYR A 78 15.94 -6.12 -17.48
CA TYR A 78 15.62 -7.40 -18.11
C TYR A 78 16.44 -8.57 -17.54
N ASP A 79 17.67 -8.31 -17.14
CA ASP A 79 18.57 -9.34 -16.62
C ASP A 79 18.17 -9.81 -15.21
N ALA A 80 17.51 -8.94 -14.44
CA ALA A 80 16.96 -9.27 -13.13
C ALA A 80 15.63 -10.05 -13.17
N LEU A 81 14.99 -10.17 -14.35
CA LEU A 81 13.73 -10.89 -14.49
C LEU A 81 13.92 -12.41 -14.34
N SER A 82 12.94 -13.07 -13.72
CA SER A 82 12.83 -14.53 -13.77
C SER A 82 12.52 -15.02 -15.20
N ASP A 83 12.79 -16.30 -15.48
CA ASP A 83 12.50 -16.87 -16.79
C ASP A 83 11.04 -16.68 -17.20
N ARG A 84 10.10 -16.88 -16.24
CA ARG A 84 8.67 -16.66 -16.51
C ARG A 84 8.35 -15.20 -16.82
N GLN A 85 8.95 -14.25 -16.13
CA GLN A 85 8.77 -12.83 -16.43
C GLN A 85 9.36 -12.44 -17.79
N ARG A 86 10.49 -13.03 -18.20
CA ARG A 86 11.07 -12.83 -19.54
C ARG A 86 10.15 -13.34 -20.65
N GLU A 87 9.49 -14.49 -20.43
CA GLU A 87 8.46 -15.01 -21.33
C GLU A 87 7.29 -14.02 -21.45
N LEU A 88 6.74 -13.53 -20.31
CA LEU A 88 5.65 -12.56 -20.32
C LEU A 88 6.00 -11.27 -21.05
N VAL A 89 7.22 -10.74 -20.88
CA VAL A 89 7.68 -9.56 -21.62
C VAL A 89 7.76 -9.84 -23.10
N LYS A 90 8.25 -11.02 -23.52
CA LYS A 90 8.34 -11.41 -24.92
C LYS A 90 6.97 -11.57 -25.58
N GLU A 91 6.00 -12.09 -24.84
CA GLU A 91 4.63 -12.32 -25.30
C GLU A 91 3.74 -11.06 -25.19
N ALA A 92 4.21 -10.00 -24.52
CA ALA A 92 3.42 -8.82 -24.22
C ALA A 92 2.79 -8.14 -25.45
N PRO A 93 3.47 -7.98 -26.61
CA PRO A 93 2.86 -7.38 -27.80
C PRO A 93 1.62 -8.16 -28.26
N GLU A 94 1.71 -9.49 -28.35
CA GLU A 94 0.58 -10.35 -28.73
C GLU A 94 -0.54 -10.30 -27.68
N THR A 95 -0.18 -10.31 -26.40
CA THR A 95 -1.15 -10.20 -25.29
C THR A 95 -1.89 -8.86 -25.36
N VAL A 96 -1.18 -7.75 -25.58
CA VAL A 96 -1.78 -6.42 -25.73
C VAL A 96 -2.77 -6.39 -26.88
N GLU A 97 -2.42 -6.93 -28.06
CA GLU A 97 -3.33 -7.00 -29.20
C GLU A 97 -4.62 -7.79 -28.89
N LYS A 98 -4.49 -8.93 -28.20
CA LYS A 98 -5.64 -9.72 -27.74
C LYS A 98 -6.51 -8.91 -26.77
N VAL A 99 -5.91 -8.22 -25.80
CA VAL A 99 -6.61 -7.38 -24.82
C VAL A 99 -7.36 -6.25 -25.54
N GLN A 100 -6.73 -5.53 -26.44
CA GLN A 100 -7.36 -4.44 -27.21
C GLN A 100 -8.56 -4.91 -28.01
N ARG A 101 -8.46 -6.08 -28.65
CA ARG A 101 -9.61 -6.69 -29.36
C ARG A 101 -10.73 -7.12 -28.39
N TYR A 102 -10.37 -7.63 -27.22
CA TYR A 102 -11.31 -8.06 -26.20
C TYR A 102 -12.10 -6.88 -25.62
N LEU A 103 -11.42 -5.79 -25.30
CA LEU A 103 -12.02 -4.59 -24.71
C LEU A 103 -13.06 -3.90 -25.60
N LYS A 104 -12.98 -4.05 -26.94
CA LYS A 104 -13.96 -3.48 -27.90
C LYS A 104 -15.36 -4.11 -27.80
N ARG A 105 -15.52 -5.27 -27.17
CA ARG A 105 -16.79 -6.01 -27.10
C ARG A 105 -17.24 -6.39 -25.71
N THR A 106 -16.36 -6.26 -24.73
CA THR A 106 -16.62 -6.61 -23.34
C THR A 106 -17.35 -5.46 -22.63
N PRO A 107 -18.42 -5.71 -21.85
CA PRO A 107 -19.05 -4.66 -21.05
C PRO A 107 -18.06 -4.21 -19.96
N LEU A 108 -17.82 -2.91 -19.90
CA LEU A 108 -16.88 -2.30 -18.96
C LEU A 108 -17.59 -1.27 -18.08
N ILE A 109 -17.17 -1.18 -16.82
CA ILE A 109 -17.49 -0.03 -15.97
C ILE A 109 -16.23 0.82 -15.80
N CYS A 110 -16.40 2.14 -15.92
CA CYS A 110 -15.37 3.13 -15.75
C CYS A 110 -15.57 3.91 -14.45
N VAL A 111 -14.51 4.03 -13.66
CA VAL A 111 -14.46 4.87 -12.46
C VAL A 111 -13.27 5.80 -12.54
N GLU A 112 -13.51 7.10 -12.35
CA GLU A 112 -12.50 8.15 -12.37
C GLU A 112 -12.37 8.78 -10.97
N LYS A 113 -11.17 8.77 -10.43
CA LYS A 113 -10.85 9.28 -9.08
C LYS A 113 -9.57 10.11 -9.10
N ILE A 114 -9.33 10.84 -8.03
CA ILE A 114 -8.10 11.61 -7.82
C ILE A 114 -7.32 11.00 -6.66
N MET A 115 -6.03 10.77 -6.86
CA MET A 115 -5.09 10.40 -5.81
C MET A 115 -4.50 11.64 -5.18
N GLY A 116 -4.59 11.75 -3.85
CA GLY A 116 -4.08 12.91 -3.12
C GLY A 116 -5.07 14.07 -3.03
N ASN A 117 -4.75 15.04 -2.17
CA ASN A 117 -5.52 16.25 -1.94
C ASN A 117 -4.56 17.40 -1.63
N ASN A 118 -3.92 17.93 -2.66
CA ASN A 118 -2.94 19.00 -2.61
C ASN A 118 -2.84 19.69 -3.98
N ASP A 119 -2.13 20.82 -4.06
CA ASP A 119 -2.00 21.60 -5.28
C ASP A 119 -0.73 21.26 -6.10
N GLU A 120 0.07 20.27 -5.66
CA GLU A 120 1.36 19.94 -6.27
C GLU A 120 1.32 18.68 -7.12
N PHE A 121 0.69 17.59 -6.60
CA PHE A 121 0.72 16.28 -7.23
C PHE A 121 -0.52 15.46 -6.89
N THR A 122 -1.49 15.45 -7.79
CA THR A 122 -2.75 14.72 -7.64
C THR A 122 -3.09 13.95 -8.92
N PRO A 123 -2.47 12.77 -9.14
CA PRO A 123 -2.76 11.94 -10.31
C PRO A 123 -4.24 11.63 -10.47
N LYS A 124 -4.74 11.71 -11.70
CA LYS A 124 -6.05 11.17 -12.08
C LYS A 124 -5.94 9.67 -12.25
N CYS A 125 -6.78 8.92 -11.58
CA CYS A 125 -6.84 7.46 -11.59
C CYS A 125 -8.12 7.01 -12.30
N THR A 126 -7.99 6.50 -13.53
CA THR A 126 -9.11 5.96 -14.32
C THR A 126 -9.01 4.44 -14.33
N MET A 127 -10.02 3.76 -13.81
CA MET A 127 -10.09 2.30 -13.79
C MET A 127 -11.24 1.79 -14.63
N TYR A 128 -10.94 0.86 -15.52
CA TYR A 128 -11.91 0.08 -16.28
C TYR A 128 -11.96 -1.34 -15.74
N VAL A 129 -13.15 -1.84 -15.43
CA VAL A 129 -13.35 -3.20 -14.94
C VAL A 129 -14.30 -3.94 -15.86
N SER A 130 -13.91 -5.12 -16.33
CA SER A 130 -14.82 -6.00 -17.07
C SER A 130 -15.96 -6.49 -16.18
N LEU A 131 -17.19 -6.35 -16.68
CA LEU A 131 -18.42 -6.83 -16.03
C LEU A 131 -18.91 -8.18 -16.60
N GLN A 132 -18.07 -8.94 -17.30
CA GLN A 132 -18.40 -10.34 -17.63
C GLN A 132 -18.63 -11.15 -16.34
N ARG A 133 -17.86 -10.82 -15.31
CA ARG A 133 -18.15 -11.22 -13.93
C ARG A 133 -18.75 -10.02 -13.18
N LYS A 134 -20.07 -10.04 -13.02
CA LYS A 134 -20.83 -8.93 -12.43
C LYS A 134 -20.42 -8.59 -10.99
N ASP A 135 -20.01 -9.59 -10.20
CA ASP A 135 -19.49 -9.41 -8.85
C ASP A 135 -18.22 -8.55 -8.79
N CYS A 136 -17.48 -8.44 -9.90
CA CYS A 136 -16.27 -7.62 -10.00
C CYS A 136 -16.52 -6.12 -10.02
N VAL A 137 -17.78 -5.67 -10.08
CA VAL A 137 -18.16 -4.26 -9.84
C VAL A 137 -17.68 -3.77 -8.48
N ARG A 138 -17.47 -4.67 -7.50
CA ARG A 138 -16.89 -4.34 -6.19
C ARG A 138 -15.51 -3.67 -6.31
N LEU A 139 -14.69 -4.04 -7.32
CA LEU A 139 -13.37 -3.44 -7.53
C LEU A 139 -13.47 -1.94 -7.77
N ALA A 140 -14.45 -1.55 -8.60
CA ALA A 140 -14.75 -0.16 -8.87
C ALA A 140 -15.29 0.56 -7.61
N TYR A 141 -16.19 -0.09 -6.87
CA TYR A 141 -16.74 0.46 -5.64
C TYR A 141 -15.68 0.63 -4.54
N MET A 142 -14.79 -0.35 -4.35
CA MET A 142 -13.70 -0.23 -3.39
C MET A 142 -12.72 0.90 -3.75
N LEU A 143 -12.47 1.15 -5.05
CA LEU A 143 -11.68 2.29 -5.49
C LEU A 143 -12.39 3.62 -5.20
N ASP A 144 -13.69 3.66 -5.39
CA ASP A 144 -14.53 4.84 -5.11
C ASP A 144 -14.46 5.24 -3.62
N VAL A 145 -14.49 4.25 -2.71
CA VAL A 145 -14.31 4.48 -1.27
C VAL A 145 -12.88 4.92 -0.92
N LEU A 146 -11.88 4.41 -1.65
CA LEU A 146 -10.47 4.60 -1.30
C LEU A 146 -9.91 5.95 -1.75
N LEU A 147 -10.28 6.45 -2.93
CA LEU A 147 -9.70 7.67 -3.52
C LEU A 147 -10.67 8.86 -3.47
N PHE A 148 -10.15 10.04 -3.77
CA PHE A 148 -10.94 11.27 -3.79
C PHE A 148 -11.81 11.37 -5.04
N ASP A 149 -12.94 12.07 -4.92
CA ASP A 149 -13.82 12.35 -6.05
C ASP A 149 -13.14 13.23 -7.10
N LYS A 150 -13.45 12.97 -8.38
CA LYS A 150 -12.88 13.68 -9.53
C LYS A 150 -13.23 15.17 -9.57
N SER A 151 -14.28 15.60 -8.88
CA SER A 151 -14.67 17.02 -8.79
C SER A 151 -13.63 17.90 -8.09
N ARG A 152 -12.70 17.30 -7.35
CA ARG A 152 -11.56 18.03 -6.73
C ARG A 152 -10.58 18.59 -7.75
N GLY A 153 -10.57 18.02 -8.96
CA GLY A 153 -9.63 18.40 -10.01
C GLY A 153 -8.21 17.85 -9.79
N MET A 154 -7.38 18.05 -10.79
CA MET A 154 -5.96 17.66 -10.77
C MET A 154 -5.07 18.89 -10.53
N ALA A 155 -4.01 18.74 -9.76
CA ALA A 155 -2.92 19.70 -9.74
C ALA A 155 -2.23 19.74 -11.12
N SER A 156 -1.77 20.93 -11.51
CA SER A 156 -1.18 21.16 -12.83
C SER A 156 -0.01 20.20 -13.12
N GLY A 157 -0.05 19.60 -14.30
CA GLY A 157 0.97 18.65 -14.76
C GLY A 157 0.96 17.30 -14.04
N SER A 158 0.00 17.00 -13.17
CA SER A 158 -0.14 15.65 -12.61
C SER A 158 -0.47 14.64 -13.71
N PRO A 159 -0.01 13.37 -13.61
CA PRO A 159 -0.25 12.37 -14.64
C PRO A 159 -1.68 11.84 -14.61
N GLU A 160 -2.14 11.36 -15.78
CA GLU A 160 -3.29 10.48 -15.87
C GLU A 160 -2.80 9.03 -15.80
N LEU A 161 -3.41 8.25 -14.91
CA LEU A 161 -3.09 6.84 -14.67
C LEU A 161 -4.29 5.98 -15.04
N TYR A 162 -4.04 4.92 -15.79
CA TYR A 162 -5.07 4.01 -16.27
C TYR A 162 -4.82 2.60 -15.78
N LEU A 163 -5.88 1.94 -15.35
CA LEU A 163 -5.84 0.57 -14.90
C LEU A 163 -7.01 -0.20 -15.47
N ILE A 164 -6.73 -1.29 -16.19
CA ILE A 164 -7.69 -2.11 -16.89
C ILE A 164 -7.72 -3.48 -16.24
N PHE A 165 -8.86 -3.82 -15.61
CA PHE A 165 -9.10 -5.12 -15.01
C PHE A 165 -9.92 -6.01 -15.94
N ILE A 166 -9.40 -7.21 -16.22
CA ILE A 166 -10.11 -8.29 -16.91
C ILE A 166 -10.01 -9.55 -16.03
N PRO A 167 -10.87 -9.66 -14.99
CA PRO A 167 -10.79 -10.75 -14.01
C PRO A 167 -11.04 -12.14 -14.61
N GLU A 168 -11.85 -12.21 -15.64
CA GLU A 168 -12.20 -13.42 -16.36
C GLU A 168 -11.20 -13.83 -17.44
N TRP A 169 -10.05 -13.16 -17.55
CA TRP A 169 -9.01 -13.51 -18.52
C TRP A 169 -8.62 -14.99 -18.40
N HIS A 170 -8.86 -15.74 -19.42
CA HIS A 170 -8.79 -17.21 -19.42
C HIS A 170 -7.55 -17.77 -20.12
N GLU A 171 -6.61 -16.92 -20.49
CA GLU A 171 -5.27 -17.37 -20.86
C GLU A 171 -4.63 -18.10 -19.67
N LYS A 172 -3.69 -18.99 -19.97
CA LYS A 172 -3.14 -19.97 -19.04
C LYS A 172 -2.65 -19.39 -17.71
N ASP A 173 -2.06 -18.20 -17.74
CA ASP A 173 -1.52 -17.54 -16.55
C ASP A 173 -2.07 -16.13 -16.37
N ARG A 174 -2.28 -15.77 -15.10
CA ARG A 174 -2.49 -14.38 -14.72
C ARG A 174 -1.28 -13.54 -15.12
N GLN A 175 -1.52 -12.30 -15.52
CA GLN A 175 -0.48 -11.38 -15.94
C GLN A 175 -0.81 -9.97 -15.47
N ILE A 176 0.19 -9.27 -14.94
CA ILE A 176 0.10 -7.85 -14.64
C ILE A 176 1.13 -7.13 -15.50
N LEU A 177 0.66 -6.50 -16.58
CA LEU A 177 1.50 -5.76 -17.51
C LEU A 177 1.48 -4.29 -17.15
N VAL A 178 2.60 -3.76 -16.72
CA VAL A 178 2.74 -2.37 -16.26
C VAL A 178 3.57 -1.59 -17.25
N PHE A 179 3.02 -0.48 -17.74
CA PHE A 179 3.66 0.45 -18.67
C PHE A 179 3.87 1.80 -17.96
N PRO A 180 4.91 1.94 -17.11
CA PRO A 180 5.04 3.09 -16.21
C PRO A 180 5.17 4.42 -16.96
N GLU A 181 5.89 4.44 -18.08
CA GLU A 181 6.18 5.67 -18.84
C GLU A 181 4.95 6.30 -19.48
N ILE A 182 3.88 5.52 -19.65
CA ILE A 182 2.58 5.99 -20.16
C ILE A 182 1.44 5.89 -19.14
N GLY A 183 1.74 5.48 -17.90
CA GLY A 183 0.76 5.41 -16.81
C GLY A 183 -0.33 4.37 -16.99
N VAL A 184 -0.09 3.26 -17.68
CA VAL A 184 -1.09 2.20 -17.96
C VAL A 184 -0.71 0.90 -17.27
N THR A 185 -1.72 0.19 -16.72
CA THR A 185 -1.55 -1.17 -16.19
C THR A 185 -2.70 -2.06 -16.66
N TYR A 186 -2.39 -3.22 -17.20
CA TYR A 186 -3.35 -4.30 -17.45
C TYR A 186 -3.27 -5.35 -16.35
N VAL A 187 -4.40 -5.67 -15.72
CA VAL A 187 -4.55 -6.71 -14.71
C VAL A 187 -5.41 -7.83 -15.29
N LEU A 188 -4.76 -8.92 -15.69
CA LEU A 188 -5.39 -10.01 -16.42
C LEU A 188 -5.50 -11.25 -15.51
N GLY A 189 -6.70 -11.81 -15.37
CA GLY A 189 -6.98 -13.02 -14.61
C GLY A 189 -6.90 -12.87 -13.09
N SER A 190 -6.98 -11.65 -12.58
CA SER A 190 -7.06 -11.37 -11.14
C SER A 190 -8.31 -10.55 -10.82
N ASP A 191 -8.94 -10.88 -9.69
CA ASP A 191 -10.06 -10.14 -9.13
C ASP A 191 -9.76 -9.60 -7.72
N TYR A 192 -8.49 -9.52 -7.35
CA TYR A 192 -8.01 -9.03 -6.06
C TYR A 192 -7.84 -7.51 -6.07
N PHE A 193 -8.57 -6.79 -5.21
CA PHE A 193 -8.53 -5.33 -5.16
C PHE A 193 -7.14 -4.75 -4.84
N GLY A 194 -6.31 -5.49 -4.13
CA GLY A 194 -4.93 -5.06 -3.86
C GLY A 194 -4.08 -4.81 -5.13
N GLU A 195 -4.43 -5.42 -6.27
CA GLU A 195 -3.78 -5.09 -7.56
C GLU A 195 -4.21 -3.71 -8.08
N ALA A 196 -5.48 -3.30 -7.87
CA ALA A 196 -5.95 -1.96 -8.23
C ALA A 196 -5.22 -0.89 -7.45
N LYS A 197 -5.31 -0.98 -6.13
CA LYS A 197 -4.67 -0.03 -5.21
C LYS A 197 -3.18 0.10 -5.50
N LYS A 198 -2.47 -1.01 -5.50
CA LYS A 198 -1.01 -1.00 -5.67
C LYS A 198 -0.57 -0.72 -7.10
N GLY A 199 -1.42 -0.99 -8.08
CA GLY A 199 -1.19 -0.60 -9.48
C GLY A 199 -1.12 0.92 -9.62
N PHE A 200 -2.09 1.65 -9.10
CA PHE A 200 -2.08 3.11 -9.12
C PHE A 200 -0.93 3.70 -8.29
N LEU A 201 -0.73 3.22 -7.06
CA LEU A 201 0.35 3.71 -6.19
C LEU A 201 1.73 3.52 -6.83
N ARG A 202 1.99 2.38 -7.43
CA ARG A 202 3.24 2.06 -8.14
C ARG A 202 3.55 3.07 -9.24
N MET A 203 2.56 3.35 -10.09
CA MET A 203 2.71 4.34 -11.17
C MET A 203 2.85 5.75 -10.61
N ALA A 204 2.05 6.12 -9.60
CA ALA A 204 2.17 7.43 -8.97
C ALA A 204 3.55 7.66 -8.33
N MET A 205 4.14 6.64 -7.68
CA MET A 205 5.51 6.69 -7.15
C MET A 205 6.54 6.93 -8.25
N TRP A 206 6.38 6.28 -9.41
CA TRP A 206 7.25 6.50 -10.56
C TRP A 206 7.23 7.96 -11.03
N TYR A 207 6.02 8.55 -11.17
CA TYR A 207 5.88 9.95 -11.56
C TYR A 207 6.32 10.93 -10.46
N ALA A 208 6.11 10.60 -9.18
CA ALA A 208 6.60 11.40 -8.05
C ALA A 208 8.13 11.44 -8.03
N LYS A 209 8.79 10.31 -8.31
CA LYS A 209 10.26 10.21 -8.44
C LYS A 209 10.80 11.16 -9.53
N GLN A 210 10.12 11.25 -10.69
CA GLN A 210 10.50 12.17 -11.76
C GLN A 210 10.41 13.66 -11.35
N ARG A 211 9.70 13.95 -10.24
CA ARG A 211 9.55 15.28 -9.65
C ARG A 211 10.41 15.50 -8.41
N GLY A 212 11.37 14.62 -8.16
CA GLY A 212 12.28 14.71 -7.03
C GLY A 212 11.68 14.36 -5.67
N MET A 213 10.50 13.71 -5.64
CA MET A 213 9.88 13.16 -4.43
C MET A 213 10.20 11.68 -4.27
N LEU A 214 10.24 11.20 -3.02
CA LEU A 214 10.37 9.79 -2.73
C LEU A 214 9.03 9.19 -2.34
N GLY A 215 8.53 8.23 -3.12
CA GLY A 215 7.36 7.44 -2.76
C GLY A 215 7.68 6.43 -1.66
N VAL A 216 7.26 6.68 -0.42
CA VAL A 216 7.55 5.81 0.72
C VAL A 216 6.35 4.95 1.11
N HIS A 217 6.58 3.65 1.31
CA HIS A 217 5.59 2.71 1.82
C HIS A 217 5.55 2.79 3.34
N ALA A 218 4.95 3.87 3.84
CA ALA A 218 4.93 4.22 5.25
C ALA A 218 3.57 4.79 5.66
N GLY A 219 3.13 4.44 6.86
CA GLY A 219 2.08 5.17 7.55
C GLY A 219 2.62 6.51 8.07
N ALA A 220 1.78 7.54 8.07
CA ALA A 220 2.14 8.89 8.45
C ALA A 220 1.16 9.48 9.46
N LYS A 221 1.68 10.14 10.49
CA LYS A 221 0.90 10.87 11.48
C LYS A 221 1.68 12.02 12.09
N ILE A 222 0.97 12.95 12.70
CA ILE A 222 1.54 13.98 13.58
C ILE A 222 1.30 13.54 15.01
N VAL A 223 2.29 13.78 15.86
CA VAL A 223 2.22 13.44 17.29
C VAL A 223 2.59 14.63 18.14
N ARG A 224 1.83 14.87 19.20
CA ARG A 224 2.17 15.81 20.26
C ARG A 224 2.51 15.01 21.51
N ALA A 225 3.70 15.23 22.04
CA ALA A 225 4.18 14.56 23.25
C ALA A 225 4.94 15.54 24.15
N ARG A 226 4.80 15.36 25.46
CA ARG A 226 5.46 16.21 26.45
C ARG A 226 6.85 15.67 26.75
N SER A 227 7.87 16.45 26.45
CA SER A 227 9.26 16.11 26.77
C SER A 227 9.59 16.29 28.26
N PRO A 228 10.72 15.76 28.77
CA PRO A 228 11.08 15.83 30.18
C PRO A 228 11.27 17.27 30.71
N ASP A 229 11.56 18.24 29.83
CA ASP A 229 11.62 19.67 30.13
C ASP A 229 10.23 20.34 30.29
N GLY A 230 9.16 19.53 30.18
CA GLY A 230 7.78 19.99 30.32
C GLY A 230 7.19 20.61 29.04
N ARG A 231 7.96 20.76 27.96
CA ARG A 231 7.47 21.33 26.71
C ARG A 231 6.66 20.32 25.92
N LEU A 232 5.54 20.78 25.38
CA LEU A 232 4.77 20.01 24.41
C LEU A 232 5.41 20.17 23.02
N ARG A 233 5.91 19.05 22.47
CA ARG A 233 6.59 19.03 21.18
C ARG A 233 5.70 18.38 20.13
N ARG A 234 5.83 18.84 18.89
CA ARG A 234 5.05 18.36 17.73
C ARG A 234 5.97 17.71 16.71
N TYR A 235 5.80 16.43 16.46
CA TYR A 235 6.59 15.64 15.51
C TYR A 235 5.73 15.12 14.38
N SER A 236 6.28 15.05 13.17
CA SER A 236 5.81 14.10 12.18
C SER A 236 6.40 12.73 12.45
N MET A 237 5.65 11.67 12.15
CA MET A 237 6.11 10.30 12.29
C MET A 237 5.83 9.53 11.01
N LEU A 238 6.86 8.83 10.51
CA LEU A 238 6.77 7.89 9.41
C LEU A 238 7.07 6.46 9.90
N LEU A 239 6.17 5.54 9.60
CA LEU A 239 6.21 4.14 10.04
C LEU A 239 6.38 3.25 8.81
N PHE A 240 7.61 2.84 8.52
CA PHE A 240 7.96 1.93 7.42
C PHE A 240 7.74 0.49 7.83
N GLY A 241 7.23 -0.34 6.93
CA GLY A 241 7.08 -1.77 7.20
C GLY A 241 6.34 -2.50 6.10
N LEU A 242 6.66 -3.77 5.93
CA LEU A 242 5.92 -4.68 5.05
C LEU A 242 4.51 -4.94 5.59
N SER A 243 3.66 -5.55 4.76
CA SER A 243 2.32 -5.96 5.19
C SER A 243 2.40 -6.89 6.41
N ALA A 244 1.49 -6.70 7.37
CA ALA A 244 1.39 -7.47 8.62
C ALA A 244 2.58 -7.34 9.59
N THR A 245 3.42 -6.31 9.45
CA THR A 245 4.45 -6.00 10.45
C THR A 245 3.97 -5.08 11.57
N GLY A 246 2.76 -4.51 11.47
CA GLY A 246 2.18 -3.59 12.45
C GLY A 246 2.16 -2.11 12.01
N LYS A 247 2.44 -1.80 10.73
CA LYS A 247 2.42 -0.44 10.19
C LYS A 247 1.10 0.27 10.47
N THR A 248 -0.01 -0.23 9.95
CA THR A 248 -1.36 0.35 10.16
C THR A 248 -1.74 0.41 11.63
N THR A 249 -1.43 -0.66 12.38
CA THR A 249 -1.67 -0.71 13.84
C THR A 249 -1.03 0.49 14.53
N HIS A 250 0.27 0.70 14.36
CA HIS A 250 0.97 1.80 15.03
C HIS A 250 0.67 3.17 14.44
N THR A 251 0.31 3.26 13.15
CA THR A 251 -0.17 4.52 12.56
C THR A 251 -1.44 4.99 13.25
N CYS A 252 -2.40 4.11 13.46
CA CYS A 252 -3.69 4.44 14.07
C CYS A 252 -3.70 4.33 15.61
N HIS A 253 -2.63 3.91 16.27
CA HIS A 253 -2.56 3.74 17.71
C HIS A 253 -2.18 5.04 18.43
N HIS A 254 -2.90 5.40 19.51
CA HIS A 254 -2.64 6.60 20.32
C HIS A 254 -1.42 6.48 21.27
N HIS A 255 -0.80 5.30 21.37
CA HIS A 255 0.40 4.98 22.20
C HIS A 255 0.26 5.26 23.69
N GLY A 256 -0.95 5.48 24.22
CA GLY A 256 -1.16 5.86 25.61
C GLY A 256 -0.65 7.27 25.94
N LEU A 257 -0.63 8.15 24.95
CA LEU A 257 -0.43 9.58 25.14
C LEU A 257 -1.61 10.16 25.91
N ASN A 258 -1.36 11.12 26.81
CA ASN A 258 -2.38 11.67 27.69
C ASN A 258 -2.99 12.97 27.11
N PRO A 259 -4.26 12.96 26.66
CA PRO A 259 -4.91 14.18 26.15
C PRO A 259 -5.04 15.29 27.19
N GLU A 260 -5.15 14.96 28.48
CA GLU A 260 -5.22 15.96 29.58
C GLU A 260 -3.94 16.77 29.68
N ASP A 261 -2.81 16.19 29.29
CA ASP A 261 -1.50 16.88 29.21
C ASP A 261 -1.29 17.58 27.85
N GLY A 262 -2.29 17.60 26.98
CA GLY A 262 -2.23 18.14 25.61
C GLY A 262 -1.56 17.23 24.61
N GLU A 263 -1.17 16.01 25.02
CA GLU A 263 -0.59 15.00 24.13
C GLU A 263 -1.65 14.38 23.21
N GLY A 264 -1.23 13.82 22.09
CA GLY A 264 -2.16 13.14 21.18
C GLY A 264 -1.54 12.85 19.82
N ILE A 265 -2.37 12.26 18.96
CA ILE A 265 -2.00 11.93 17.58
C ILE A 265 -2.98 12.58 16.62
N GLU A 266 -2.51 12.80 15.39
CA GLU A 266 -3.31 13.19 14.23
C GLU A 266 -2.93 12.25 13.08
N ILE A 267 -3.82 11.31 12.73
CA ILE A 267 -3.59 10.34 11.67
C ILE A 267 -3.66 11.05 10.32
N VAL A 268 -2.58 10.96 9.54
CA VAL A 268 -2.44 11.61 8.23
C VAL A 268 -2.71 10.63 7.11
N GLN A 269 -1.93 9.53 7.03
CA GLN A 269 -2.03 8.53 5.96
C GLN A 269 -1.60 7.16 6.48
N ASP A 270 -2.20 6.10 5.95
CA ASP A 270 -1.93 4.73 6.41
C ASP A 270 -0.79 4.02 5.65
N ASP A 271 -0.67 4.23 4.34
CA ASP A 271 0.07 3.28 3.51
C ASP A 271 1.20 3.90 2.68
N VAL A 272 0.93 4.97 1.92
CA VAL A 272 1.92 5.60 1.03
C VAL A 272 1.83 7.11 1.12
N VAL A 273 2.99 7.75 1.20
CA VAL A 273 3.13 9.20 1.05
C VAL A 273 4.30 9.52 0.11
N PHE A 274 4.25 10.68 -0.52
CA PHE A 274 5.36 11.20 -1.33
C PHE A 274 6.16 12.19 -0.49
N LEU A 275 7.31 11.74 0.01
CA LEU A 275 8.21 12.51 0.88
C LEU A 275 9.02 13.50 0.06
N LYS A 276 9.16 14.73 0.57
CA LYS A 276 9.95 15.82 -0.02
C LYS A 276 11.20 16.11 0.81
N MET A 277 12.18 16.79 0.21
CA MET A 277 13.47 17.11 0.88
C MET A 277 13.32 18.04 2.09
N ASP A 278 12.26 18.83 2.18
CA ASP A 278 11.94 19.68 3.33
C ASP A 278 11.24 18.95 4.48
N GLY A 279 11.01 17.63 4.32
CA GLY A 279 10.30 16.76 5.26
C GLY A 279 8.79 16.84 5.20
N SER A 280 8.21 17.69 4.34
CA SER A 280 6.79 17.58 4.03
C SER A 280 6.51 16.30 3.24
N ALA A 281 5.28 15.80 3.33
CA ALA A 281 4.89 14.64 2.55
C ALA A 281 3.44 14.75 2.06
N LEU A 282 3.21 14.38 0.81
CA LEU A 282 1.90 14.40 0.18
C LEU A 282 1.21 13.05 0.37
N GLY A 283 0.02 13.04 0.95
CA GLY A 283 -0.79 11.84 1.11
C GLY A 283 -1.48 11.43 -0.18
N THR A 284 -1.86 10.16 -0.25
CA THR A 284 -2.34 9.54 -1.49
C THR A 284 -3.83 9.21 -1.49
N GLU A 285 -4.40 8.80 -0.36
CA GLU A 285 -5.69 8.13 -0.31
C GLU A 285 -6.68 8.82 0.65
N ASN A 286 -7.96 8.81 0.28
CA ASN A 286 -9.07 9.29 1.09
C ASN A 286 -9.57 8.24 2.08
N GLY A 287 -9.28 6.97 1.83
CA GLY A 287 -9.68 5.83 2.65
C GLY A 287 -8.48 5.09 3.23
N PHE A 288 -8.78 4.04 3.96
CA PHE A 288 -7.81 3.12 4.55
C PHE A 288 -7.99 1.73 3.95
N PHE A 289 -6.88 1.08 3.62
CA PHE A 289 -6.86 -0.30 3.15
C PHE A 289 -6.14 -1.18 4.15
N LEU A 290 -6.90 -1.92 4.91
CA LEU A 290 -6.39 -2.72 6.03
C LEU A 290 -6.36 -4.22 5.71
N LYS A 291 -5.55 -4.95 6.48
CA LYS A 291 -5.69 -6.38 6.68
C LYS A 291 -6.70 -6.60 7.81
N THR A 292 -7.54 -7.63 7.67
CA THR A 292 -8.68 -7.82 8.56
C THR A 292 -8.38 -8.58 9.85
N ASP A 293 -7.11 -8.83 10.18
CA ASP A 293 -6.71 -9.36 11.49
C ASP A 293 -6.75 -8.28 12.57
N ILE A 294 -7.95 -7.76 12.84
CA ILE A 294 -8.22 -6.66 13.78
C ILE A 294 -9.07 -7.12 14.95
N ASP A 295 -8.84 -6.52 16.11
CA ASP A 295 -9.63 -6.75 17.30
C ASP A 295 -9.95 -5.44 18.05
N PRO A 296 -11.07 -5.39 18.82
CA PRO A 296 -11.52 -4.17 19.48
C PRO A 296 -10.64 -3.73 20.65
N ILE A 297 -9.83 -4.63 21.21
CA ILE A 297 -9.01 -4.36 22.41
C ILE A 297 -7.70 -3.68 21.98
N ASN A 298 -7.01 -4.26 21.00
CA ASN A 298 -5.69 -3.78 20.59
C ASN A 298 -5.75 -2.70 19.51
N GLN A 299 -6.85 -2.63 18.74
CA GLN A 299 -7.00 -1.74 17.59
C GLN A 299 -8.37 -1.05 17.55
N PRO A 300 -8.81 -0.40 18.65
CA PRO A 300 -10.19 0.10 18.77
C PRO A 300 -10.57 1.11 17.69
N LEU A 301 -9.65 2.00 17.27
CA LEU A 301 -9.95 3.00 16.24
C LEU A 301 -10.23 2.36 14.88
N ILE A 302 -9.42 1.37 14.51
CA ILE A 302 -9.61 0.63 13.25
C ILE A 302 -10.86 -0.23 13.32
N TRP A 303 -11.08 -0.93 14.44
CA TRP A 303 -12.27 -1.74 14.66
C TRP A 303 -13.56 -0.93 14.51
N ASN A 304 -13.62 0.21 15.20
CA ASN A 304 -14.80 1.09 15.17
C ASN A 304 -15.09 1.61 13.75
N ALA A 305 -14.06 1.91 12.96
CA ALA A 305 -14.23 2.33 11.58
C ALA A 305 -14.64 1.16 10.66
N ALA A 306 -14.00 0.01 10.82
CA ALA A 306 -14.26 -1.19 10.02
C ALA A 306 -15.65 -1.78 10.26
N THR A 307 -16.24 -1.56 11.44
CA THR A 307 -17.61 -2.00 11.78
C THR A 307 -18.70 -0.97 11.42
N LYS A 308 -18.37 0.09 10.68
CA LYS A 308 -19.37 1.00 10.12
C LYS A 308 -19.84 0.54 8.73
N ARG A 309 -21.02 1.03 8.35
CA ARG A 309 -21.72 0.65 7.10
C ARG A 309 -20.90 0.86 5.81
N ASN A 310 -20.00 1.84 5.80
CA ASN A 310 -19.28 2.21 4.58
C ASN A 310 -18.06 1.32 4.29
N ALA A 311 -17.67 0.45 5.22
CA ALA A 311 -16.58 -0.49 5.00
C ALA A 311 -16.97 -1.57 3.98
N VAL A 312 -15.98 -2.03 3.21
CA VAL A 312 -16.13 -3.08 2.20
C VAL A 312 -15.00 -4.07 2.37
N PHE A 313 -15.33 -5.35 2.40
CA PHE A 313 -14.36 -6.40 2.68
C PHE A 313 -14.24 -7.42 1.57
N GLU A 314 -13.05 -8.00 1.43
CA GLU A 314 -12.75 -9.19 0.63
C GLU A 314 -12.26 -10.32 1.54
N ASN A 315 -12.89 -11.51 1.38
CA ASN A 315 -12.47 -12.77 2.02
C ASN A 315 -12.46 -12.74 3.55
N VAL A 316 -13.48 -12.20 4.15
CA VAL A 316 -13.75 -12.25 5.59
C VAL A 316 -14.87 -13.25 5.87
N MET A 317 -14.75 -14.01 6.96
CA MET A 317 -15.78 -14.95 7.37
C MET A 317 -17.02 -14.22 7.88
N VAL A 318 -18.17 -14.62 7.34
CA VAL A 318 -19.49 -14.14 7.73
C VAL A 318 -20.37 -15.37 7.96
N ASP A 319 -20.98 -15.45 9.12
CA ASP A 319 -21.91 -16.54 9.43
C ASP A 319 -23.31 -16.32 8.83
N TYR A 320 -24.20 -17.28 9.01
CA TYR A 320 -25.58 -17.22 8.50
C TYR A 320 -26.43 -16.10 9.11
N THR A 321 -26.00 -15.50 10.23
CA THR A 321 -26.67 -14.35 10.86
C THR A 321 -26.15 -13.02 10.34
N GLY A 322 -25.08 -13.03 9.57
CA GLY A 322 -24.35 -11.84 9.12
C GLY A 322 -23.29 -11.36 10.11
N ALA A 323 -23.01 -12.11 11.17
CA ALA A 323 -21.92 -11.78 12.10
C ALA A 323 -20.56 -12.05 11.44
N VAL A 324 -19.60 -11.16 11.71
CA VAL A 324 -18.25 -11.18 11.09
C VAL A 324 -17.25 -11.66 12.12
N ASP A 325 -16.42 -12.64 11.76
CA ASP A 325 -15.21 -12.97 12.49
C ASP A 325 -13.98 -12.49 11.71
N PHE A 326 -13.39 -11.38 12.15
CA PHE A 326 -12.20 -10.79 11.53
C PHE A 326 -10.91 -11.57 11.82
N LEU A 327 -10.91 -12.44 12.83
CA LEU A 327 -9.73 -13.24 13.20
C LEU A 327 -9.76 -14.64 12.58
N ASP A 328 -10.89 -15.05 11.99
CA ASP A 328 -10.99 -16.31 11.26
C ASP A 328 -10.23 -16.25 9.94
N ASP A 329 -9.16 -17.03 9.83
CA ASP A 329 -8.31 -17.11 8.67
C ASP A 329 -8.58 -18.37 7.80
N THR A 330 -9.68 -19.06 8.05
CA THR A 330 -10.08 -20.31 7.33
C THR A 330 -10.19 -20.08 5.81
N LEU A 331 -10.76 -18.94 5.39
CA LEU A 331 -10.81 -18.56 3.99
C LEU A 331 -9.45 -18.16 3.45
N THR A 332 -8.74 -17.31 4.20
CA THR A 332 -7.39 -16.83 3.88
C THR A 332 -6.80 -16.03 5.04
N GLY A 333 -5.52 -16.19 5.32
CA GLY A 333 -4.79 -15.27 6.20
C GLY A 333 -4.56 -13.87 5.60
N ASN A 334 -5.20 -13.51 4.47
CA ASN A 334 -5.07 -12.23 3.76
C ASN A 334 -6.42 -11.56 3.47
N GLY A 335 -7.38 -11.66 4.38
CA GLY A 335 -8.61 -10.86 4.31
C GLY A 335 -8.29 -9.36 4.24
N ARG A 336 -9.06 -8.61 3.44
CA ARG A 336 -8.83 -7.18 3.19
C ARG A 336 -10.10 -6.37 3.38
N GLY A 337 -9.91 -5.10 3.78
CA GLY A 337 -11.01 -4.16 3.87
C GLY A 337 -10.61 -2.76 3.45
N VAL A 338 -11.60 -2.01 2.96
CA VAL A 338 -11.49 -0.58 2.68
C VAL A 338 -12.57 0.13 3.47
N PHE A 339 -12.23 1.24 4.13
CA PHE A 339 -13.19 2.16 4.71
C PHE A 339 -12.78 3.61 4.47
N PRO A 340 -13.73 4.54 4.36
CA PRO A 340 -13.39 5.94 4.15
C PRO A 340 -12.81 6.57 5.42
N ARG A 341 -11.92 7.54 5.26
CA ARG A 341 -11.31 8.31 6.34
C ARG A 341 -12.34 8.92 7.29
N SER A 342 -13.50 9.34 6.78
CA SER A 342 -14.60 9.90 7.56
C SER A 342 -15.18 8.95 8.61
N ASP A 343 -14.92 7.65 8.49
CA ASP A 343 -15.41 6.65 9.45
C ASP A 343 -14.47 6.46 10.66
N LEU A 344 -13.25 6.99 10.61
CA LEU A 344 -12.42 7.10 11.81
C LEU A 344 -12.97 8.17 12.77
N GLU A 345 -12.62 8.06 14.03
CA GLU A 345 -12.95 9.06 15.03
C GLU A 345 -12.22 10.38 14.73
N GLN A 346 -13.00 11.45 14.58
CA GLN A 346 -12.52 12.75 14.09
C GLN A 346 -11.45 13.39 15.00
N SER A 347 -11.49 13.11 16.30
CA SER A 347 -10.51 13.61 17.28
C SER A 347 -9.08 13.11 17.02
N TYR A 348 -8.92 12.00 16.31
CA TYR A 348 -7.64 11.40 15.94
C TYR A 348 -7.23 11.66 14.49
N LEU A 349 -8.06 12.35 13.71
CA LEU A 349 -7.76 12.65 12.31
C LEU A 349 -7.04 13.99 12.16
N SER A 350 -5.98 14.01 11.38
CA SER A 350 -5.42 15.26 10.87
C SER A 350 -6.44 15.93 9.92
N PRO A 351 -6.60 17.26 9.95
CA PRO A 351 -7.43 17.98 8.98
C PRO A 351 -6.89 17.84 7.54
N SER A 352 -5.61 17.54 7.38
CA SER A 352 -4.95 17.28 6.10
C SER A 352 -4.46 15.83 5.99
N ILE A 353 -4.42 15.29 4.78
CA ILE A 353 -3.74 14.03 4.47
C ILE A 353 -2.24 14.24 4.18
N ASN A 354 -1.75 15.49 4.28
CA ASN A 354 -0.37 15.83 4.00
C ASN A 354 0.37 16.17 5.31
N LEU A 355 1.65 15.81 5.38
CA LEU A 355 2.53 16.26 6.47
C LEU A 355 3.09 17.64 6.15
N PRO A 356 3.13 18.55 7.13
CA PRO A 356 3.79 19.87 6.97
C PRO A 356 5.31 19.71 6.88
N PRO A 357 6.02 20.75 6.39
CA PRO A 357 7.48 20.77 6.36
C PRO A 357 8.09 20.76 7.78
N LEU A 358 9.33 20.29 7.89
CA LEU A 358 10.06 20.25 9.16
C LEU A 358 10.26 21.62 9.81
N SER A 359 10.15 22.70 9.05
CA SER A 359 10.20 24.07 9.59
C SER A 359 9.04 24.38 10.56
N GLU A 360 7.90 23.70 10.39
CA GLU A 360 6.69 23.86 11.21
C GLU A 360 6.60 22.85 12.37
N LEU A 361 7.60 21.99 12.51
CA LEU A 361 7.65 20.91 13.49
C LEU A 361 8.90 20.98 14.35
N ASP A 362 8.84 20.40 15.53
CA ASP A 362 10.02 20.20 16.39
C ASP A 362 10.97 19.13 15.80
N GLY A 363 10.44 18.20 14.98
CA GLY A 363 11.21 17.19 14.28
C GLY A 363 10.37 16.11 13.61
N MET A 364 11.07 15.10 13.11
CA MET A 364 10.48 13.90 12.50
C MET A 364 11.05 12.63 13.14
N VAL A 365 10.18 11.68 13.44
CA VAL A 365 10.57 10.35 13.90
C VAL A 365 10.25 9.34 12.80
N ILE A 366 11.29 8.65 12.33
CA ILE A 366 11.17 7.57 11.34
C ILE A 366 11.38 6.25 12.06
N ILE A 367 10.41 5.34 11.94
CA ILE A 367 10.49 4.00 12.51
C ILE A 367 10.43 2.96 11.39
N PHE A 368 11.50 2.19 11.26
CA PHE A 368 11.51 0.97 10.45
C PHE A 368 11.00 -0.18 11.29
N ILE A 369 9.86 -0.73 10.90
CA ILE A 369 9.25 -1.87 11.59
C ILE A 369 9.70 -3.16 10.92
N THR A 370 10.38 -4.00 11.69
CA THR A 370 10.71 -5.37 11.29
C THR A 370 9.94 -6.38 12.16
N ARG A 371 9.87 -7.63 11.71
CA ARG A 371 9.26 -8.72 12.47
C ARG A 371 10.20 -9.91 12.49
N ARG A 372 11.05 -9.95 13.54
CA ARG A 372 12.06 -11.00 13.71
C ARG A 372 11.86 -11.68 15.05
N ASN A 373 12.24 -12.96 15.15
CA ASN A 373 12.15 -13.75 16.38
C ASN A 373 13.50 -13.91 17.08
N THR A 374 14.58 -13.60 16.36
CA THR A 374 15.96 -13.80 16.80
C THR A 374 16.78 -12.55 16.48
N VAL A 375 17.88 -12.34 17.19
CA VAL A 375 19.01 -11.45 16.87
C VAL A 375 18.74 -9.95 17.02
N VAL A 376 17.59 -9.46 16.61
CA VAL A 376 17.29 -8.01 16.58
C VAL A 376 16.69 -7.58 17.92
N PRO A 377 17.26 -6.56 18.62
CA PRO A 377 16.64 -6.00 19.81
C PRO A 377 15.27 -5.40 19.50
N ILE A 378 14.42 -5.19 20.52
CA ILE A 378 13.08 -4.62 20.34
C ILE A 378 13.17 -3.23 19.73
N ILE A 379 14.15 -2.43 20.15
CA ILE A 379 14.37 -1.07 19.66
C ILE A 379 15.85 -0.76 19.50
N SER A 380 16.19 -0.05 18.42
CA SER A 380 17.54 0.49 18.20
C SER A 380 17.42 1.90 17.63
N ARG A 381 18.15 2.86 18.19
CA ARG A 381 18.34 4.16 17.55
C ARG A 381 19.41 4.03 16.48
N LEU A 382 19.19 4.62 15.32
CA LEU A 382 20.06 4.50 14.15
C LEU A 382 20.79 5.82 13.87
N THR A 383 22.06 5.74 13.46
CA THR A 383 22.76 6.87 12.81
C THR A 383 22.17 7.09 11.40
N VAL A 384 22.58 8.18 10.74
CA VAL A 384 22.16 8.46 9.35
C VAL A 384 22.56 7.31 8.42
N GLU A 385 23.77 6.79 8.56
CA GLU A 385 24.31 5.70 7.75
C GLU A 385 23.58 4.38 8.03
N GLN A 386 23.32 4.09 9.30
CA GLN A 386 22.57 2.90 9.71
C GLN A 386 21.12 2.96 9.21
N ALA A 387 20.47 4.14 9.26
CA ALA A 387 19.12 4.33 8.77
C ALA A 387 19.06 4.15 7.24
N ALA A 388 20.01 4.70 6.50
CA ALA A 388 20.12 4.50 5.06
C ALA A 388 20.38 3.02 4.71
N ALA A 389 21.25 2.36 5.43
CA ALA A 389 21.49 0.92 5.26
C ALA A 389 20.24 0.09 5.59
N THR A 390 19.51 0.44 6.66
CA THR A 390 18.24 -0.21 7.04
C THR A 390 17.20 -0.02 5.95
N PHE A 391 17.10 1.18 5.37
CA PHE A 391 16.22 1.44 4.22
C PHE A 391 16.59 0.57 3.02
N MET A 392 17.88 0.50 2.65
CA MET A 392 18.36 -0.30 1.54
C MET A 392 18.19 -1.81 1.75
N LEU A 393 18.37 -2.29 2.97
CA LEU A 393 18.16 -3.70 3.29
C LEU A 393 16.66 -4.05 3.32
N GLY A 394 15.83 -3.19 3.91
CA GLY A 394 14.39 -3.41 4.04
C GLY A 394 14.08 -4.80 4.62
N GLU A 395 14.87 -5.24 5.60
CA GLU A 395 14.83 -6.62 6.08
C GLU A 395 13.62 -6.88 6.98
N SER A 396 12.89 -7.95 6.68
CA SER A 396 11.75 -8.42 7.45
C SER A 396 11.57 -9.93 7.24
N ILE A 397 10.42 -10.46 7.62
CA ILE A 397 9.99 -11.81 7.27
C ILE A 397 8.80 -11.78 6.33
N GLU A 398 8.70 -12.83 5.49
CA GLU A 398 7.57 -13.03 4.61
C GLU A 398 6.30 -13.33 5.42
N THR A 399 5.18 -12.82 4.95
CA THR A 399 3.89 -12.96 5.62
C THR A 399 2.84 -13.56 4.68
N ALA A 400 1.72 -14.06 5.23
CA ALA A 400 0.60 -14.56 4.44
C ALA A 400 0.02 -13.51 3.47
N ALA A 401 0.29 -12.23 3.72
CA ALA A 401 -0.21 -11.13 2.89
C ALA A 401 0.53 -10.99 1.53
N SER A 402 1.76 -11.51 1.42
CA SER A 402 2.59 -11.45 0.21
C SER A 402 2.70 -12.83 -0.44
N ASP A 403 3.43 -13.77 0.17
CA ASP A 403 3.49 -15.16 -0.30
C ASP A 403 3.24 -16.15 0.85
N PRO A 404 2.02 -16.73 0.94
CA PRO A 404 1.68 -17.67 2.01
C PRO A 404 2.58 -18.91 2.07
N ARG A 405 3.23 -19.29 0.96
CA ARG A 405 4.10 -20.48 0.91
C ARG A 405 5.46 -20.25 1.56
N ARG A 406 5.83 -18.99 1.75
CA ARG A 406 7.14 -18.57 2.26
C ARG A 406 7.07 -17.88 3.63
N ILE A 407 5.94 -18.03 4.34
CA ILE A 407 5.74 -17.40 5.66
C ILE A 407 6.91 -17.70 6.60
N GLY A 408 7.48 -16.65 7.20
CA GLY A 408 8.60 -16.73 8.14
C GLY A 408 9.99 -16.73 7.51
N GLU A 409 10.09 -16.84 6.17
CA GLU A 409 11.37 -16.67 5.49
C GLU A 409 11.87 -15.21 5.59
N SER A 410 13.18 -15.03 5.64
CA SER A 410 13.78 -13.70 5.57
C SER A 410 13.59 -13.09 4.20
N VAL A 411 13.09 -11.86 4.15
CA VAL A 411 12.93 -11.10 2.91
C VAL A 411 13.64 -9.76 3.02
N ARG A 412 14.13 -9.27 1.89
CA ARG A 412 14.76 -7.95 1.76
C ARG A 412 14.09 -7.19 0.65
N VAL A 413 13.53 -6.03 0.98
CA VAL A 413 12.79 -5.18 0.04
C VAL A 413 13.17 -3.74 0.33
N VAL A 414 13.89 -3.09 -0.56
CA VAL A 414 14.35 -1.70 -0.40
C VAL A 414 13.21 -0.80 0.05
N GLY A 415 13.43 0.00 1.09
CA GLY A 415 12.42 0.86 1.70
C GLY A 415 11.18 0.14 2.23
N THR A 416 11.24 -1.22 2.42
CA THR A 416 10.05 -2.05 2.63
C THR A 416 8.95 -1.81 1.58
N ASN A 417 9.37 -1.42 0.37
CA ASN A 417 8.50 -0.97 -0.71
C ASN A 417 8.62 -1.88 -1.95
N PRO A 418 7.75 -2.90 -2.09
CA PRO A 418 7.79 -3.82 -3.23
C PRO A 418 7.19 -3.21 -4.52
N PHE A 419 6.99 -1.90 -4.57
CA PHE A 419 6.35 -1.17 -5.67
C PHE A 419 7.31 -0.20 -6.37
N ILE A 420 8.59 -0.25 -6.04
CA ILE A 420 9.61 0.56 -6.69
C ILE A 420 9.69 0.18 -8.17
N VAL A 421 9.69 1.17 -9.03
CA VAL A 421 9.89 1.05 -10.48
C VAL A 421 11.26 1.62 -10.84
N GLY A 422 12.03 0.87 -11.63
CA GLY A 422 13.40 1.21 -12.01
C GLY A 422 14.41 0.87 -10.90
N ASP A 423 15.54 1.55 -10.90
CA ASP A 423 16.65 1.27 -9.99
C ASP A 423 16.34 1.68 -8.55
N PRO A 424 16.29 0.73 -7.59
CA PRO A 424 16.06 1.03 -6.19
C PRO A 424 17.22 1.77 -5.51
N VAL A 425 18.42 1.77 -6.10
CA VAL A 425 19.58 2.51 -5.59
C VAL A 425 19.34 4.01 -5.62
N GLU A 426 18.64 4.51 -6.64
CA GLU A 426 18.28 5.92 -6.73
C GLU A 426 17.45 6.37 -5.53
N GLU A 427 16.52 5.53 -5.09
CA GLU A 427 15.68 5.82 -3.91
C GLU A 427 16.49 5.79 -2.60
N GLY A 428 17.44 4.86 -2.49
CA GLY A 428 18.36 4.80 -1.36
C GLY A 428 19.27 6.03 -1.26
N VAL A 429 19.81 6.48 -2.40
CA VAL A 429 20.63 7.70 -2.46
C VAL A 429 19.78 8.94 -2.10
N TRP A 430 18.56 9.04 -2.63
CA TRP A 430 17.64 10.10 -2.29
C TRP A 430 17.37 10.14 -0.78
N PHE A 431 17.05 8.99 -0.18
CA PHE A 431 16.75 8.89 1.25
C PHE A 431 17.96 9.22 2.12
N TYR A 432 19.16 8.75 1.75
CA TYR A 432 20.38 9.13 2.46
C TYR A 432 20.64 10.63 2.43
N ASN A 433 20.46 11.27 1.28
CA ASN A 433 20.61 12.73 1.16
C ASN A 433 19.57 13.49 1.99
N PHE A 434 18.33 13.02 2.03
CA PHE A 434 17.28 13.56 2.90
C PHE A 434 17.69 13.50 4.38
N LEU A 435 18.19 12.36 4.85
CA LEU A 435 18.64 12.20 6.23
C LEU A 435 19.83 13.11 6.56
N ARG A 436 20.80 13.23 5.65
CA ARG A 436 21.96 14.10 5.85
C ARG A 436 21.56 15.58 5.94
N LEU A 437 20.66 16.01 5.07
CA LEU A 437 20.17 17.41 5.04
C LEU A 437 19.41 17.76 6.33
N ASN A 438 18.66 16.81 6.86
CA ASN A 438 17.74 17.04 7.98
C ASN A 438 18.22 16.37 9.30
N ARG A 439 19.51 16.03 9.43
CA ARG A 439 20.07 15.24 10.54
C ARG A 439 19.78 15.80 11.94
N ASP A 440 19.61 17.12 12.07
CA ASP A 440 19.36 17.80 13.34
C ASP A 440 17.88 17.73 13.76
N LYS A 441 16.98 17.39 12.84
CA LYS A 441 15.52 17.29 13.04
C LYS A 441 14.93 15.90 12.84
N VAL A 442 15.66 14.99 12.19
CA VAL A 442 15.16 13.63 11.89
C VAL A 442 15.84 12.60 12.78
N GLN A 443 15.05 11.82 13.48
CA GLN A 443 15.52 10.69 14.28
C GLN A 443 14.99 9.38 13.67
N CYS A 444 15.87 8.38 13.56
CA CYS A 444 15.55 7.09 12.99
C CYS A 444 15.69 5.97 14.00
N TYR A 445 14.74 5.03 13.96
CA TYR A 445 14.70 3.86 14.84
C TYR A 445 14.35 2.59 14.06
N LEU A 446 14.92 1.46 14.50
CA LEU A 446 14.48 0.12 14.09
C LEU A 446 13.68 -0.48 15.24
N LEU A 447 12.40 -0.80 14.97
CA LEU A 447 11.46 -1.41 15.93
C LEU A 447 11.15 -2.84 15.51
N ASN A 448 11.37 -3.80 16.41
CA ASN A 448 11.03 -5.20 16.19
C ASN A 448 9.68 -5.54 16.86
N THR A 449 8.65 -5.85 16.04
CA THR A 449 7.32 -6.27 16.49
C THR A 449 7.14 -7.80 16.51
N GLY A 450 8.18 -8.57 16.25
CA GLY A 450 8.15 -10.03 16.25
C GLY A 450 8.24 -10.61 17.65
N GLY A 451 9.45 -10.69 18.18
CA GLY A 451 9.74 -11.23 19.50
C GLY A 451 11.23 -11.43 19.74
N ILE A 452 11.53 -12.00 20.87
CA ILE A 452 12.91 -12.25 21.32
C ILE A 452 13.07 -13.68 21.86
N GLY A 453 14.31 -14.15 21.87
CA GLY A 453 14.71 -15.37 22.58
C GLY A 453 14.38 -16.68 21.85
N GLU A 454 14.00 -16.66 20.58
CA GLU A 454 13.88 -17.90 19.80
C GLU A 454 15.27 -18.52 19.61
N VAL A 455 15.39 -19.81 19.94
CA VAL A 455 16.62 -20.57 19.72
C VAL A 455 16.33 -21.67 18.72
N MET A 456 17.02 -21.60 17.58
CA MET A 456 16.96 -22.62 16.54
C MET A 456 18.21 -23.50 16.62
N VAL A 457 18.03 -24.81 16.52
CA VAL A 457 19.13 -25.78 16.55
C VAL A 457 19.10 -26.58 15.25
N LYS A 458 20.26 -26.72 14.63
CA LYS A 458 20.47 -27.54 13.44
C LYS A 458 20.97 -28.93 13.85
N ASN A 459 20.29 -29.97 13.41
CA ASN A 459 20.74 -31.36 13.55
C ASN A 459 20.76 -32.01 12.16
N GLY A 460 21.95 -32.12 11.61
CA GLY A 460 22.12 -32.49 10.20
C GLY A 460 21.50 -31.44 9.26
N TYR A 461 20.57 -31.88 8.39
CA TYR A 461 19.84 -31.03 7.46
C TYR A 461 18.54 -30.44 8.04
N LYS A 462 18.14 -30.87 9.25
CA LYS A 462 16.89 -30.41 9.87
C LYS A 462 17.16 -29.29 10.85
N VAL A 463 16.37 -28.24 10.76
CA VAL A 463 16.35 -27.13 11.72
C VAL A 463 15.08 -27.26 12.55
N TYR A 464 15.21 -27.17 13.87
CA TYR A 464 14.07 -27.20 14.79
C TYR A 464 14.20 -26.11 15.86
N VAL A 465 13.05 -25.63 16.32
CA VAL A 465 12.99 -24.62 17.37
C VAL A 465 13.21 -25.30 18.72
N LYS A 466 14.35 -25.00 19.39
CA LYS A 466 14.65 -25.50 20.74
C LYS A 466 13.94 -24.67 21.81
N GLN A 467 13.85 -23.37 21.60
CA GLN A 467 13.17 -22.44 22.49
C GLN A 467 12.24 -21.57 21.64
N ARG A 468 10.98 -21.45 22.03
CA ARG A 468 10.00 -20.61 21.34
C ARG A 468 10.26 -19.13 21.63
N VAL A 469 9.89 -18.28 20.68
CA VAL A 469 9.94 -16.82 20.81
C VAL A 469 9.02 -16.34 21.93
N THR A 470 9.47 -15.35 22.69
CA THR A 470 8.60 -14.49 23.50
C THR A 470 8.13 -13.34 22.61
N ARG A 471 6.83 -13.29 22.31
CA ARG A 471 6.22 -12.27 21.46
C ARG A 471 6.27 -10.90 22.12
N VAL A 472 6.55 -9.88 21.30
CA VAL A 472 6.41 -8.47 21.72
C VAL A 472 4.97 -8.04 21.47
N GLU A 473 4.29 -7.57 22.52
CA GLU A 473 2.89 -7.16 22.45
C GLU A 473 2.74 -5.72 21.92
N ILE A 474 1.58 -5.39 21.38
CA ILE A 474 1.29 -4.04 20.85
C ILE A 474 1.43 -2.99 21.97
N ARG A 475 0.99 -3.29 23.20
CA ARG A 475 1.13 -2.39 24.34
C ARG A 475 2.59 -2.08 24.70
N GLU A 476 3.48 -3.04 24.52
CA GLU A 476 4.93 -2.86 24.77
C GLU A 476 5.57 -1.98 23.72
N THR A 477 5.32 -2.27 22.44
CA THR A 477 5.80 -1.43 21.33
C THR A 477 5.21 -0.03 21.37
N ALA A 478 3.95 0.12 21.78
CA ALA A 478 3.31 1.41 22.00
C ALA A 478 3.96 2.22 23.13
N ALA A 479 4.31 1.55 24.24
CA ALA A 479 5.04 2.20 25.35
C ALA A 479 6.45 2.66 24.93
N ILE A 480 7.16 1.86 24.12
CA ILE A 480 8.47 2.21 23.56
C ILE A 480 8.33 3.45 22.65
N ILE A 481 7.36 3.46 21.74
CA ILE A 481 7.12 4.61 20.85
C ILE A 481 6.80 5.87 21.67
N ARG A 482 5.98 5.77 22.70
CA ARG A 482 5.70 6.87 23.62
C ARG A 482 6.97 7.37 24.30
N GLY A 483 7.85 6.47 24.75
CA GLY A 483 9.14 6.82 25.35
C GLY A 483 10.04 7.60 24.39
N ILE A 484 10.12 7.16 23.13
CA ILE A 484 10.86 7.89 22.07
C ILE A 484 10.30 9.31 21.91
N LEU A 485 8.97 9.44 21.77
CA LEU A 485 8.29 10.72 21.54
C LEU A 485 8.44 11.69 22.71
N ARG A 486 8.46 11.17 23.94
CA ARG A 486 8.71 11.96 25.15
C ARG A 486 10.21 12.22 25.41
N GLY A 487 11.11 11.57 24.67
CA GLY A 487 12.56 11.69 24.87
C GLY A 487 13.07 11.03 26.17
N THR A 488 12.38 9.97 26.60
CA THR A 488 12.76 9.16 27.78
C THR A 488 13.49 7.87 27.42
N ILE A 489 13.62 7.58 26.11
CA ILE A 489 14.36 6.46 25.52
C ILE A 489 15.34 7.01 24.48
#